data_f7f96bf7367ee9f4b8574fc2c0b908e1
#
_entry.id   f7f96bf7367ee9f4b8574fc2c0b908e1
#
_cell.length_a   1.000
_cell.length_b   1.000
_cell.length_c   1.000
_cell.angle_alpha   90.00
_cell.angle_beta   90.00
_cell.angle_gamma   90.00
#
_symmetry.space_group_name_H-M   'P 1'
#
loop_
_entity.id
_entity.type
_entity.pdbx_description
1 polymer ?
#
loop_
_entity_poly.entity_id
_entity_poly.type
_entity_poly.pdbx_seq_one_letter_code
_entity_poly.pdbx_strand_id
1 'polypeptide(L)'
;GTMQIKIDSNTDMTGCTTVTLGKKLIVTCGRGSDAYMHAVKITDSTSASNSTTAVINGVTMPNITGTVAANTTASYLYFSTSSGLMEIKIDSSTDLSECRTLIPGQSISVACYRGSDAVMHAGRIVDNTISSSSQATVNTAKTTNVTGTVTSDTSSQLLYLSTSGGTMQIRLDDNTSMNGCVLVIGESVQVTFAGGSDSYLHAVSIRTN
;
A
#
# COMPACT_ATOMS: atom_id res chain seq x y z
N GLY A 1 19.99 24.21 5.48
CA GLY A 1 21.15 24.02 6.36
C GLY A 1 21.04 22.69 7.09
N THR A 2 22.16 22.12 7.52
CA THR A 2 22.24 20.86 8.29
C THR A 2 22.30 21.19 9.77
N MET A 3 21.53 20.48 10.59
CA MET A 3 21.56 20.60 12.05
C MET A 3 22.02 19.27 12.64
N GLN A 4 22.94 19.32 13.60
CA GLN A 4 23.33 18.13 14.38
C GLN A 4 22.47 18.02 15.63
N ILE A 5 21.86 16.86 15.84
CA ILE A 5 21.03 16.54 16.98
C ILE A 5 21.53 15.26 17.62
N LYS A 6 21.81 15.29 18.90
CA LYS A 6 22.27 14.13 19.66
C LYS A 6 21.08 13.25 20.06
N ILE A 7 21.18 11.96 19.82
CA ILE A 7 20.23 10.94 20.25
C ILE A 7 20.91 10.16 21.38
N ASP A 8 20.23 10.04 22.49
CA ASP A 8 20.73 9.33 23.68
C ASP A 8 19.66 8.43 24.30
N SER A 9 19.97 7.79 25.44
CA SER A 9 19.08 6.87 26.12
C SER A 9 17.80 7.49 26.65
N ASN A 10 17.70 8.83 26.71
CA ASN A 10 16.51 9.55 27.19
C ASN A 10 15.61 9.98 26.02
N THR A 11 16.03 9.75 24.78
CA THR A 11 15.24 10.05 23.58
C THR A 11 14.05 9.11 23.48
N ASP A 12 12.82 9.65 23.50
CA ASP A 12 11.60 8.87 23.26
C ASP A 12 11.53 8.46 21.79
N MET A 13 11.67 7.16 21.53
CA MET A 13 11.61 6.52 20.21
C MET A 13 10.29 5.75 19.97
N THR A 14 9.27 5.91 20.83
CA THR A 14 8.02 5.11 20.75
C THR A 14 7.27 5.26 19.42
N GLY A 15 7.49 6.35 18.69
CA GLY A 15 6.92 6.59 17.36
C GLY A 15 7.90 6.40 16.20
N CYS A 16 9.10 5.86 16.45
CA CYS A 16 10.11 5.65 15.43
C CYS A 16 11.03 4.48 15.81
N THR A 17 10.96 3.39 15.07
CA THR A 17 11.77 2.18 15.38
C THR A 17 13.21 2.28 14.91
N THR A 18 13.50 3.10 13.89
CA THR A 18 14.85 3.26 13.33
C THR A 18 15.05 4.66 12.76
N VAL A 19 16.25 5.22 12.96
CA VAL A 19 16.70 6.46 12.31
C VAL A 19 17.66 6.07 11.20
N THR A 20 17.22 6.22 9.94
CA THR A 20 18.00 5.86 8.76
C THR A 20 18.11 7.02 7.78
N LEU A 21 19.12 6.98 6.94
CA LEU A 21 19.37 8.02 5.93
C LEU A 21 18.17 8.15 4.98
N GLY A 22 17.71 9.38 4.75
CA GLY A 22 16.60 9.67 3.85
C GLY A 22 15.19 9.58 4.48
N LYS A 23 15.07 9.06 5.70
CA LYS A 23 13.79 8.97 6.41
C LYS A 23 13.35 10.36 6.89
N LYS A 24 12.11 10.74 6.62
CA LYS A 24 11.51 11.96 7.19
C LYS A 24 11.04 11.68 8.62
N LEU A 25 11.53 12.47 9.54
CA LEU A 25 11.23 12.36 10.96
C LEU A 25 10.75 13.70 11.49
N ILE A 26 9.85 13.65 12.46
CA ILE A 26 9.54 14.78 13.32
C ILE A 26 10.39 14.62 14.57
N VAL A 27 11.29 15.57 14.80
CA VAL A 27 12.18 15.54 15.95
C VAL A 27 11.86 16.73 16.85
N THR A 28 11.43 16.45 18.06
CA THR A 28 11.32 17.44 19.14
C THR A 28 12.65 17.53 19.85
N CYS A 29 13.26 18.72 19.88
CA CYS A 29 14.58 18.94 20.44
C CYS A 29 14.53 19.80 21.69
N GLY A 30 15.44 19.54 22.63
CA GLY A 30 15.75 20.38 23.78
C GLY A 30 17.23 20.73 23.82
N ARG A 31 17.59 21.85 24.44
CA ARG A 31 18.99 22.22 24.62
C ARG A 31 19.55 21.47 25.82
N GLY A 32 20.63 20.72 25.63
CA GLY A 32 21.34 20.04 26.71
C GLY A 32 22.27 20.99 27.49
N SER A 33 22.71 20.53 28.64
CA SER A 33 23.73 21.23 29.45
C SER A 33 25.13 21.21 28.79
N ASP A 34 25.35 20.34 27.83
CA ASP A 34 26.57 20.17 27.03
C ASP A 34 26.60 21.09 25.78
N ALA A 35 25.70 22.09 25.70
CA ALA A 35 25.53 23.01 24.59
C ALA A 35 25.07 22.40 23.27
N TYR A 36 24.78 21.09 23.19
CA TYR A 36 24.25 20.42 22.03
C TYR A 36 22.69 20.43 22.07
N MET A 37 22.09 20.28 20.89
CA MET A 37 20.67 19.96 20.79
C MET A 37 20.47 18.47 20.99
N HIS A 38 19.60 18.08 21.91
CA HIS A 38 19.23 16.69 22.17
C HIS A 38 17.84 16.41 21.63
N ALA A 39 17.65 15.26 21.02
CA ALA A 39 16.32 14.78 20.67
C ALA A 39 15.60 14.34 21.95
N VAL A 40 14.46 14.98 22.24
CA VAL A 40 13.56 14.58 23.33
C VAL A 40 12.61 13.49 22.83
N LYS A 41 12.10 13.65 21.60
CA LYS A 41 11.22 12.69 20.97
C LYS A 41 11.48 12.64 19.47
N ILE A 42 11.48 11.43 18.92
CA ILE A 42 11.55 11.18 17.49
C ILE A 42 10.34 10.35 17.09
N THR A 43 9.58 10.85 16.12
CA THR A 43 8.44 10.12 15.54
C THR A 43 8.60 10.05 14.03
N ASP A 44 8.09 8.99 13.45
CA ASP A 44 7.95 8.92 12.01
C ASP A 44 7.00 10.02 11.56
N SER A 45 7.43 10.81 10.57
CA SER A 45 6.50 11.72 9.92
C SER A 45 5.48 10.85 9.19
N THR A 46 4.23 10.81 9.69
CA THR A 46 3.10 10.12 9.06
C THR A 46 2.59 10.81 7.79
N SER A 47 3.26 11.86 7.35
CA SER A 47 3.13 12.33 5.97
C SER A 47 3.68 11.25 5.07
N ALA A 48 2.89 10.77 4.12
CA ALA A 48 3.24 9.77 3.12
C ALA A 48 4.73 9.81 2.79
N SER A 49 5.44 8.80 3.25
CA SER A 49 6.90 8.79 3.29
C SER A 49 7.42 8.79 1.86
N ASN A 50 7.82 9.95 1.32
CA ASN A 50 8.71 10.01 0.17
C ASN A 50 10.10 9.51 0.59
N SER A 51 10.15 8.33 1.21
CA SER A 51 11.40 7.61 1.37
C SER A 51 11.87 7.23 -0.02
N THR A 52 12.98 7.79 -0.46
CA THR A 52 13.58 7.47 -1.75
C THR A 52 14.10 6.03 -1.80
N THR A 53 14.02 5.30 -0.69
CA THR A 53 14.42 3.89 -0.57
C THR A 53 13.51 3.14 0.39
N ALA A 54 13.24 1.88 0.10
CA ALA A 54 12.62 0.90 0.98
C ALA A 54 13.60 -0.25 1.26
N VAL A 55 13.51 -0.86 2.43
CA VAL A 55 14.29 -2.06 2.76
C VAL A 55 13.33 -3.25 2.76
N ILE A 56 13.55 -4.19 1.84
CA ILE A 56 12.74 -5.40 1.69
C ILE A 56 13.67 -6.60 1.79
N ASN A 57 13.42 -7.49 2.75
CA ASN A 57 14.26 -8.65 3.04
C ASN A 57 15.77 -8.30 3.20
N GLY A 58 16.07 -7.14 3.81
CA GLY A 58 17.43 -6.66 4.01
C GLY A 58 18.10 -6.00 2.80
N VAL A 59 17.39 -5.90 1.67
CA VAL A 59 17.87 -5.22 0.46
C VAL A 59 17.27 -3.83 0.38
N THR A 60 18.11 -2.81 0.22
CA THR A 60 17.68 -1.42 0.00
C THR A 60 17.31 -1.23 -1.46
N MET A 61 16.06 -0.84 -1.71
CA MET A 61 15.51 -0.61 -3.05
C MET A 61 15.09 0.84 -3.23
N PRO A 62 15.23 1.42 -4.43
CA PRO A 62 14.61 2.70 -4.74
C PRO A 62 13.10 2.64 -4.52
N ASN A 63 12.54 3.63 -3.84
CA ASN A 63 11.10 3.78 -3.65
C ASN A 63 10.63 5.00 -4.46
N ILE A 64 9.74 4.76 -5.40
CA ILE A 64 9.27 5.75 -6.37
C ILE A 64 7.78 5.97 -6.13
N THR A 65 7.35 7.22 -6.06
CA THR A 65 5.93 7.59 -5.96
C THR A 65 5.41 8.09 -7.29
N GLY A 66 4.18 7.73 -7.61
CA GLY A 66 3.51 8.15 -8.84
C GLY A 66 2.07 7.67 -8.89
N THR A 67 1.51 7.57 -10.09
CA THR A 67 0.13 7.16 -10.31
C THR A 67 0.05 5.95 -11.24
N VAL A 68 -0.90 5.07 -10.97
CA VAL A 68 -1.22 3.92 -11.82
C VAL A 68 -1.76 4.40 -13.16
N ALA A 69 -1.23 3.89 -14.26
CA ALA A 69 -1.68 4.21 -15.62
C ALA A 69 -2.70 3.17 -16.13
N ALA A 70 -3.44 3.55 -17.18
CA ALA A 70 -4.60 2.81 -17.69
C ALA A 70 -4.29 1.39 -18.22
N ASN A 71 -3.04 1.13 -18.64
CA ASN A 71 -2.67 -0.18 -19.22
C ASN A 71 -2.20 -1.20 -18.18
N THR A 72 -2.31 -0.88 -16.88
CA THR A 72 -1.89 -1.77 -15.78
C THR A 72 -2.67 -3.07 -15.81
N THR A 73 -1.96 -4.18 -15.59
CA THR A 73 -2.48 -5.54 -15.48
C THR A 73 -2.02 -6.15 -14.14
N ALA A 74 -2.51 -7.33 -13.79
CA ALA A 74 -2.05 -8.04 -12.58
C ALA A 74 -0.55 -8.43 -12.62
N SER A 75 0.05 -8.51 -13.82
CA SER A 75 1.46 -8.88 -14.00
C SER A 75 2.39 -7.72 -14.31
N TYR A 76 1.85 -6.60 -14.77
CA TYR A 76 2.62 -5.41 -15.16
C TYR A 76 1.94 -4.13 -14.71
N LEU A 77 2.64 -3.40 -13.88
CA LEU A 77 2.27 -2.05 -13.47
C LEU A 77 2.82 -1.05 -14.49
N TYR A 78 1.93 -0.31 -15.13
CA TYR A 78 2.28 0.89 -15.86
C TYR A 78 2.13 2.08 -14.91
N PHE A 79 3.22 2.78 -14.68
CA PHE A 79 3.38 3.70 -13.58
C PHE A 79 3.87 5.06 -14.06
N SER A 80 3.03 6.07 -13.90
CA SER A 80 3.35 7.45 -14.29
C SER A 80 4.05 8.17 -13.14
N THR A 81 5.26 8.63 -13.38
CA THR A 81 6.10 9.36 -12.43
C THR A 81 6.44 10.75 -12.95
N SER A 82 7.08 11.57 -12.13
CA SER A 82 7.62 12.88 -12.59
C SER A 82 8.69 12.76 -13.70
N SER A 83 9.31 11.59 -13.84
CA SER A 83 10.33 11.30 -14.86
C SER A 83 9.77 10.61 -16.09
N GLY A 84 8.46 10.31 -16.14
CA GLY A 84 7.79 9.66 -17.25
C GLY A 84 7.11 8.34 -16.86
N LEU A 85 6.66 7.61 -17.87
CA LEU A 85 5.99 6.32 -17.71
C LEU A 85 7.03 5.22 -17.52
N MET A 86 6.83 4.38 -16.50
CA MET A 86 7.63 3.19 -16.23
C MET A 86 6.76 1.94 -16.36
N GLU A 87 7.36 0.85 -16.84
CA GLU A 87 6.79 -0.49 -16.79
C GLU A 87 7.54 -1.30 -15.73
N ILE A 88 6.79 -1.86 -14.78
CA ILE A 88 7.33 -2.59 -13.64
C ILE A 88 6.60 -3.93 -13.55
N LYS A 89 7.33 -5.02 -13.54
CA LYS A 89 6.79 -6.37 -13.43
C LYS A 89 6.31 -6.65 -12.00
N ILE A 90 5.12 -7.18 -11.88
CA ILE A 90 4.54 -7.71 -10.64
C ILE A 90 4.63 -9.23 -10.73
N ASP A 91 5.20 -9.86 -9.72
CA ASP A 91 5.34 -11.32 -9.65
C ASP A 91 5.02 -11.84 -8.24
N SER A 92 5.13 -13.15 -8.06
CA SER A 92 4.81 -13.82 -6.78
C SER A 92 5.70 -13.38 -5.60
N SER A 93 6.81 -12.69 -5.85
CA SER A 93 7.70 -12.14 -4.82
C SER A 93 7.35 -10.71 -4.43
N THR A 94 6.45 -10.06 -5.19
CA THR A 94 6.01 -8.69 -4.90
C THR A 94 5.17 -8.64 -3.63
N ASP A 95 5.58 -7.83 -2.67
CA ASP A 95 4.78 -7.56 -1.46
C ASP A 95 3.64 -6.60 -1.79
N LEU A 96 2.42 -7.13 -1.78
CA LEU A 96 1.15 -6.43 -2.03
C LEU A 96 0.33 -6.24 -0.75
N SER A 97 0.91 -6.46 0.43
CA SER A 97 0.19 -6.43 1.71
C SER A 97 -0.48 -5.08 2.01
N GLU A 98 0.04 -4.00 1.44
CA GLU A 98 -0.50 -2.64 1.57
C GLU A 98 -1.11 -2.10 0.27
N CYS A 99 -1.42 -2.98 -0.70
CA CYS A 99 -2.00 -2.60 -1.99
C CYS A 99 -3.04 -3.63 -2.44
N ARG A 100 -4.32 -3.28 -2.36
CA ARG A 100 -5.42 -4.17 -2.77
C ARG A 100 -5.84 -3.95 -4.22
N THR A 101 -5.62 -2.75 -4.73
CA THR A 101 -6.10 -2.33 -6.05
C THR A 101 -5.00 -1.60 -6.82
N LEU A 102 -4.99 -1.75 -8.13
CA LEU A 102 -4.17 -0.96 -9.06
C LEU A 102 -5.11 -0.33 -10.10
N ILE A 103 -5.74 0.77 -9.70
CA ILE A 103 -6.74 1.47 -10.51
C ILE A 103 -6.10 2.71 -11.15
N PRO A 104 -6.36 2.99 -12.45
CA PRO A 104 -5.81 4.16 -13.11
C PRO A 104 -6.07 5.47 -12.35
N GLY A 105 -5.01 6.25 -12.15
CA GLY A 105 -5.03 7.48 -11.36
C GLY A 105 -4.77 7.30 -9.86
N GLN A 106 -4.75 6.07 -9.34
CA GLN A 106 -4.43 5.79 -7.94
C GLN A 106 -2.98 6.18 -7.63
N SER A 107 -2.78 6.90 -6.52
CA SER A 107 -1.43 7.24 -6.04
C SER A 107 -0.83 6.07 -5.28
N ILE A 108 0.33 5.61 -5.72
CA ILE A 108 1.05 4.50 -5.10
C ILE A 108 2.52 4.82 -4.92
N SER A 109 3.18 4.10 -4.03
CA SER A 109 4.64 4.06 -3.87
C SER A 109 5.15 2.66 -4.18
N VAL A 110 6.17 2.56 -5.01
CA VAL A 110 6.73 1.29 -5.47
C VAL A 110 8.21 1.21 -5.10
N ALA A 111 8.58 0.23 -4.30
CA ALA A 111 9.96 -0.17 -4.13
C ALA A 111 10.32 -1.15 -5.25
N CYS A 112 11.27 -0.80 -6.09
CA CYS A 112 11.60 -1.59 -7.27
C CYS A 112 13.10 -1.89 -7.39
N TYR A 113 13.41 -2.96 -8.11
CA TYR A 113 14.77 -3.41 -8.39
C TYR A 113 14.88 -3.92 -9.82
N ARG A 114 16.10 -3.94 -10.35
CA ARG A 114 16.36 -4.53 -11.66
C ARG A 114 16.60 -6.02 -11.50
N GLY A 115 15.77 -6.82 -12.15
CA GLY A 115 15.93 -8.28 -12.17
C GLY A 115 17.10 -8.74 -13.05
N SER A 116 17.44 -10.02 -12.95
CA SER A 116 18.44 -10.67 -13.83
C SER A 116 18.00 -10.76 -15.27
N ASP A 117 16.68 -10.66 -15.54
CA ASP A 117 16.05 -10.56 -16.87
C ASP A 117 16.13 -9.14 -17.46
N ALA A 118 16.84 -8.24 -16.81
CA ALA A 118 16.99 -6.84 -17.15
C ALA A 118 15.69 -6.00 -17.09
N VAL A 119 14.58 -6.56 -16.57
CA VAL A 119 13.30 -5.88 -16.34
C VAL A 119 13.29 -5.26 -14.93
N MET A 120 12.51 -4.19 -14.77
CA MET A 120 12.22 -3.65 -13.43
C MET A 120 11.14 -4.49 -12.77
N HIS A 121 11.39 -4.95 -11.54
CA HIS A 121 10.46 -5.71 -10.72
C HIS A 121 10.00 -4.89 -9.54
N ALA A 122 8.73 -5.04 -9.17
CA ALA A 122 8.22 -4.50 -7.91
C ALA A 122 8.62 -5.43 -6.76
N GLY A 123 9.35 -4.91 -5.79
CA GLY A 123 9.59 -5.60 -4.52
C GLY A 123 8.43 -5.38 -3.55
N ARG A 124 7.84 -4.17 -3.55
CA ARG A 124 6.67 -3.81 -2.74
C ARG A 124 5.89 -2.70 -3.39
N ILE A 125 4.56 -2.78 -3.29
CA ILE A 125 3.65 -1.72 -3.72
C ILE A 125 2.80 -1.28 -2.52
N VAL A 126 2.71 0.02 -2.30
CA VAL A 126 1.93 0.63 -1.22
C VAL A 126 0.90 1.58 -1.84
N ASP A 127 -0.35 1.41 -1.45
CA ASP A 127 -1.42 2.35 -1.81
C ASP A 127 -1.38 3.56 -0.87
N ASN A 128 -1.10 4.74 -1.44
CA ASN A 128 -1.06 6.00 -0.68
C ASN A 128 -2.45 6.59 -0.42
N THR A 129 -3.52 5.98 -0.96
CA THR A 129 -4.89 6.47 -0.84
C THR A 129 -5.70 5.76 0.24
N ILE A 130 -5.18 4.66 0.80
CA ILE A 130 -5.84 3.92 1.87
C ILE A 130 -5.83 4.77 3.15
N SER A 131 -7.03 5.13 3.61
CA SER A 131 -7.25 5.68 4.95
C SER A 131 -7.75 4.55 5.85
N SER A 132 -7.23 4.44 7.07
CA SER A 132 -7.74 3.51 8.07
C SER A 132 -9.23 3.81 8.31
N SER A 133 -10.10 2.89 7.92
CA SER A 133 -11.54 2.99 8.18
C SER A 133 -11.90 2.21 9.45
N SER A 134 -12.90 2.69 10.19
CA SER A 134 -13.50 1.89 11.26
C SER A 134 -14.11 0.63 10.64
N GLN A 135 -13.65 -0.54 11.08
CA GLN A 135 -14.10 -1.81 10.53
C GLN A 135 -15.48 -2.18 11.06
N ALA A 136 -16.39 -2.53 10.16
CA ALA A 136 -17.64 -3.16 10.55
C ALA A 136 -17.39 -4.61 11.03
N THR A 137 -18.23 -5.08 11.95
CA THR A 137 -18.20 -6.49 12.32
C THR A 137 -18.83 -7.31 11.18
N VAL A 138 -18.04 -8.20 10.58
CA VAL A 138 -18.45 -9.05 9.47
C VAL A 138 -18.83 -10.43 9.99
N ASN A 139 -20.00 -10.94 9.59
CA ASN A 139 -20.44 -12.29 9.98
C ASN A 139 -19.83 -13.36 9.06
N THR A 140 -18.62 -13.78 9.36
CA THR A 140 -17.90 -14.80 8.59
C THR A 140 -18.49 -16.21 8.66
N ALA A 141 -19.48 -16.45 9.54
CA ALA A 141 -20.19 -17.74 9.58
C ALA A 141 -21.20 -17.92 8.42
N LYS A 142 -21.58 -16.83 7.74
CA LYS A 142 -22.49 -16.84 6.60
C LYS A 142 -21.86 -16.13 5.42
N THR A 143 -21.02 -16.83 4.69
CA THR A 143 -20.35 -16.29 3.50
C THR A 143 -21.04 -16.76 2.22
N THR A 144 -20.95 -15.96 1.18
CA THR A 144 -21.40 -16.27 -0.18
C THR A 144 -20.24 -16.03 -1.15
N ASN A 145 -20.19 -16.83 -2.21
CA ASN A 145 -19.19 -16.68 -3.26
C ASN A 145 -19.85 -16.10 -4.51
N VAL A 146 -19.15 -15.20 -5.17
CA VAL A 146 -19.54 -14.66 -6.47
C VAL A 146 -18.31 -14.55 -7.37
N THR A 147 -18.49 -14.79 -8.65
CA THR A 147 -17.48 -14.54 -9.68
C THR A 147 -17.97 -13.40 -10.56
N GLY A 148 -17.07 -12.51 -10.93
CA GLY A 148 -17.36 -11.38 -11.79
C GLY A 148 -16.11 -10.65 -12.24
N THR A 149 -16.31 -9.56 -12.97
CA THR A 149 -15.26 -8.73 -13.54
C THR A 149 -15.18 -7.40 -12.78
N VAL A 150 -13.98 -7.00 -12.42
CA VAL A 150 -13.68 -5.72 -11.75
C VAL A 150 -14.02 -4.57 -12.70
N THR A 151 -14.84 -3.62 -12.27
CA THR A 151 -15.24 -2.48 -13.10
C THR A 151 -14.45 -1.21 -12.81
N SER A 152 -14.57 -0.21 -13.68
CA SER A 152 -13.87 1.09 -13.56
C SER A 152 -14.27 1.91 -12.33
N ASP A 153 -15.42 1.63 -11.72
CA ASP A 153 -15.92 2.36 -10.54
C ASP A 153 -15.25 1.88 -9.24
N THR A 154 -14.46 0.80 -9.33
CA THR A 154 -13.71 0.25 -8.20
C THR A 154 -12.70 1.26 -7.65
N SER A 155 -12.54 1.28 -6.34
CA SER A 155 -11.56 2.08 -5.61
C SER A 155 -10.80 1.22 -4.60
N SER A 156 -9.82 1.80 -3.90
CA SER A 156 -9.03 1.11 -2.88
C SER A 156 -9.84 0.52 -1.71
N GLN A 157 -11.07 1.03 -1.48
CA GLN A 157 -11.94 0.60 -0.37
C GLN A 157 -13.25 -0.03 -0.83
N LEU A 158 -13.54 -0.03 -2.13
CA LEU A 158 -14.83 -0.43 -2.66
C LEU A 158 -14.69 -1.11 -4.00
N LEU A 159 -15.03 -2.39 -4.05
CA LEU A 159 -15.05 -3.19 -5.26
C LEU A 159 -16.42 -3.09 -5.92
N TYR A 160 -16.43 -2.71 -7.19
CA TYR A 160 -17.59 -2.87 -8.07
C TYR A 160 -17.33 -4.05 -9.00
N LEU A 161 -18.15 -5.08 -8.86
CA LEU A 161 -18.02 -6.35 -9.56
C LEU A 161 -19.20 -6.54 -10.52
N SER A 162 -18.92 -6.62 -11.82
CA SER A 162 -19.90 -6.98 -12.83
C SER A 162 -20.09 -8.50 -12.82
N THR A 163 -21.33 -8.95 -12.54
CA THR A 163 -21.71 -10.35 -12.43
C THR A 163 -22.84 -10.68 -13.39
N SER A 164 -23.21 -11.96 -13.53
CA SER A 164 -24.37 -12.38 -14.32
C SER A 164 -25.70 -11.82 -13.79
N GLY A 165 -25.76 -11.46 -12.50
CA GLY A 165 -26.94 -10.85 -11.85
C GLY A 165 -26.93 -9.34 -11.82
N GLY A 166 -25.94 -8.68 -12.41
CA GLY A 166 -25.73 -7.22 -12.38
C GLY A 166 -24.50 -6.79 -11.61
N THR A 167 -24.34 -5.49 -11.40
CA THR A 167 -23.21 -4.95 -10.67
C THR A 167 -23.42 -5.06 -9.16
N MET A 168 -22.43 -5.63 -8.48
CA MET A 168 -22.38 -5.71 -7.01
C MET A 168 -21.37 -4.72 -6.46
N GLN A 169 -21.67 -4.16 -5.31
CA GLN A 169 -20.80 -3.27 -4.54
C GLN A 169 -20.37 -3.99 -3.26
N ILE A 170 -19.08 -4.16 -3.05
CA ILE A 170 -18.51 -4.92 -1.94
C ILE A 170 -17.38 -4.10 -1.32
N ARG A 171 -17.40 -3.89 -0.01
CA ARG A 171 -16.33 -3.20 0.72
C ARG A 171 -15.07 -4.04 0.80
N LEU A 172 -13.93 -3.36 0.67
CA LEU A 172 -12.59 -3.91 0.85
C LEU A 172 -12.04 -3.40 2.19
N ASP A 173 -12.03 -4.27 3.19
CA ASP A 173 -11.54 -3.96 4.52
C ASP A 173 -10.06 -4.36 4.70
N ASP A 174 -9.43 -3.88 5.78
CA ASP A 174 -8.05 -4.23 6.10
C ASP A 174 -7.86 -5.72 6.33
N ASN A 175 -8.93 -6.43 6.75
CA ASN A 175 -8.93 -7.88 6.97
C ASN A 175 -9.32 -8.70 5.73
N THR A 176 -9.61 -8.06 4.59
CA THR A 176 -9.90 -8.79 3.35
C THR A 176 -8.66 -9.56 2.90
N SER A 177 -8.78 -10.89 2.83
CA SER A 177 -7.68 -11.72 2.33
C SER A 177 -7.58 -11.62 0.81
N MET A 178 -6.50 -11.03 0.31
CA MET A 178 -6.26 -10.88 -1.13
C MET A 178 -5.62 -12.12 -1.76
N ASN A 179 -5.17 -13.11 -0.97
CA ASN A 179 -4.53 -14.35 -1.44
C ASN A 179 -3.39 -14.11 -2.46
N GLY A 180 -2.64 -13.01 -2.28
CA GLY A 180 -1.53 -12.63 -3.16
C GLY A 180 -1.94 -12.02 -4.50
N CYS A 181 -3.23 -11.72 -4.71
CA CYS A 181 -3.69 -10.99 -5.89
C CYS A 181 -3.86 -9.49 -5.61
N VAL A 182 -3.93 -8.71 -6.68
CA VAL A 182 -4.29 -7.29 -6.65
C VAL A 182 -5.40 -7.08 -7.67
N LEU A 183 -6.37 -6.23 -7.34
CA LEU A 183 -7.52 -5.97 -8.23
C LEU A 183 -7.14 -4.96 -9.32
N VAL A 184 -7.36 -5.36 -10.56
CA VAL A 184 -7.18 -4.52 -11.75
C VAL A 184 -8.48 -4.49 -12.54
N ILE A 185 -8.79 -3.35 -13.17
CA ILE A 185 -10.00 -3.20 -13.99
C ILE A 185 -10.01 -4.23 -15.14
N GLY A 186 -11.14 -4.88 -15.33
CA GLY A 186 -11.33 -5.89 -16.37
C GLY A 186 -10.90 -7.31 -15.97
N GLU A 187 -10.29 -7.49 -14.79
CA GLU A 187 -9.89 -8.81 -14.30
C GLU A 187 -11.09 -9.59 -13.76
N SER A 188 -11.12 -10.90 -14.04
CA SER A 188 -12.11 -11.82 -13.48
C SER A 188 -11.64 -12.35 -12.14
N VAL A 189 -12.44 -12.15 -11.10
CA VAL A 189 -12.12 -12.56 -9.73
C VAL A 189 -13.26 -13.33 -9.11
N GLN A 190 -12.92 -14.22 -8.19
CA GLN A 190 -13.88 -14.82 -7.27
C GLN A 190 -13.78 -14.13 -5.92
N VAL A 191 -14.93 -13.67 -5.41
CA VAL A 191 -15.05 -12.97 -4.14
C VAL A 191 -15.90 -13.79 -3.19
N THR A 192 -15.36 -14.08 -2.01
CA THR A 192 -16.13 -14.56 -0.86
C THR A 192 -16.49 -13.35 -0.02
N PHE A 193 -17.76 -13.12 0.22
CA PHE A 193 -18.25 -11.96 0.97
C PHE A 193 -19.30 -12.34 2.02
N ALA A 194 -19.53 -11.44 2.95
CA ALA A 194 -20.57 -11.56 3.99
C ALA A 194 -21.20 -10.20 4.28
N GLY A 195 -22.36 -10.21 4.92
CA GLY A 195 -23.00 -8.98 5.40
C GLY A 195 -22.25 -8.41 6.61
N GLY A 196 -22.07 -7.09 6.64
CA GLY A 196 -21.56 -6.36 7.78
C GLY A 196 -22.66 -5.82 8.70
N SER A 197 -22.26 -5.39 9.90
CA SER A 197 -23.13 -4.70 10.87
C SER A 197 -23.61 -3.32 10.37
N ASP A 198 -22.94 -2.78 9.35
CA ASP A 198 -23.23 -1.50 8.70
C ASP A 198 -24.17 -1.63 7.48
N SER A 199 -24.78 -2.79 7.28
CA SER A 199 -25.69 -3.11 6.16
C SER A 199 -25.01 -3.17 4.78
N TYR A 200 -23.68 -3.16 4.72
CA TYR A 200 -22.93 -3.36 3.47
C TYR A 200 -22.45 -4.80 3.34
N LEU A 201 -22.11 -5.18 2.10
CA LEU A 201 -21.38 -6.42 1.84
C LEU A 201 -19.88 -6.15 2.01
N HIS A 202 -19.18 -7.06 2.67
CA HIS A 202 -17.75 -6.98 2.95
C HIS A 202 -17.04 -8.18 2.35
N ALA A 203 -15.96 -7.94 1.65
CA ALA A 203 -15.11 -9.00 1.14
C ALA A 203 -14.36 -9.69 2.28
N VAL A 204 -14.51 -10.99 2.38
CA VAL A 204 -13.74 -11.85 3.30
C VAL A 204 -12.46 -12.31 2.63
N SER A 205 -12.58 -12.78 1.38
CA SER A 205 -11.43 -13.16 0.58
C SER A 205 -11.67 -12.96 -0.91
N ILE A 206 -10.58 -12.69 -1.63
CA ILE A 206 -10.58 -12.49 -3.09
C ILE A 206 -9.46 -13.34 -3.68
N ARG A 207 -9.70 -13.91 -4.85
CA ARG A 207 -8.70 -14.61 -5.65
C ARG A 207 -8.98 -14.40 -7.13
N THR A 208 -7.95 -14.40 -7.93
CA THR A 208 -8.04 -14.46 -9.40
C THR A 208 -8.56 -15.83 -9.85
N ASN A 209 -9.28 -15.84 -10.95
CA ASN A 209 -9.80 -17.07 -11.58
C ASN A 209 -8.74 -17.70 -12.47
#